data_8f62ee20a23657acbbaaee46964b2357
#
_entry.id   8f62ee20a23657acbbaaee46964b2357
#
_cell.length_a   1.000
_cell.length_b   1.000
_cell.length_c   1.000
_cell.angle_alpha   90.00
_cell.angle_beta   90.00
_cell.angle_gamma   90.00
#
_symmetry.space_group_name_H-M   'P 1'
#
loop_
_entity.id
_entity.type
_entity.pdbx_description
1 polymer ?
#
loop_
_entity_poly.entity_id
_entity_poly.type
_entity_poly.pdbx_seq_one_letter_code
_entity_poly.pdbx_strand_id
1 'polypeptide(L)'
;MVPAGLDVRPGQFNRLGEERAYWHGRFPTAGIIQRMLIAVAVNPRASFGRGLHAGNEAAAFFEAAGADVALLCEDSYAALAASVDKALASGVDALVVVGGDGMVHLGVNALAGSGMPFGTVPLGIVPTGTGNDMARALGVPAHDIPAACATVLAALESGGRLIDAGRASSDGTSRWFAGVVSAGFDAAVNERANAWRWPRGKARYHLAMLRELASFRAINYTVTADGETWQQGAMLISVANGQSIGGGMKVTPDAVLDDGLLDLFIVSRLSRTGLLKVFPKVFSGGHLGHPAVHIRRVRKVELSADNVVAYADGERIGPLPLTIEVVPGAVRFLA
;
A
#
# COMPACT_ATOMS: atom_id res chain seq x y z
N MET A 1 -0.93 23.87 -31.03
CA MET A 1 0.50 23.75 -30.67
C MET A 1 0.55 22.68 -29.61
N VAL A 2 0.86 21.43 -30.02
CA VAL A 2 0.91 20.24 -29.16
C VAL A 2 2.23 20.29 -28.38
N PRO A 3 2.26 20.10 -27.07
CA PRO A 3 3.52 20.01 -26.33
C PRO A 3 4.26 18.74 -26.71
N ALA A 4 5.55 18.88 -26.90
CA ALA A 4 6.46 17.84 -27.37
C ALA A 4 6.52 16.65 -26.39
N GLY A 5 6.24 15.52 -26.90
CA GLY A 5 6.53 14.14 -26.79
C GLY A 5 7.20 13.61 -25.53
N LEU A 6 6.49 12.69 -24.89
CA LEU A 6 7.08 11.52 -24.23
C LEU A 6 7.84 10.76 -25.34
N ASP A 7 9.16 10.64 -25.19
CA ASP A 7 9.99 9.85 -26.10
C ASP A 7 9.75 8.36 -25.81
N VAL A 8 8.64 7.84 -26.32
CA VAL A 8 8.33 6.41 -26.34
C VAL A 8 9.13 5.85 -27.51
N ARG A 9 10.24 5.21 -27.24
CA ARG A 9 11.07 4.57 -28.26
C ARG A 9 10.26 3.48 -28.97
N PRO A 10 9.91 3.61 -30.26
CA PRO A 10 9.30 2.53 -31.02
C PRO A 10 10.42 1.56 -31.41
N GLY A 11 10.55 0.44 -30.75
CA GLY A 11 11.57 -0.53 -31.15
C GLY A 11 11.69 -1.80 -30.32
N GLN A 12 11.00 -1.95 -29.21
CA GLN A 12 11.09 -3.18 -28.39
C GLN A 12 9.87 -4.11 -28.45
N PHE A 13 8.88 -3.83 -29.28
CA PHE A 13 7.58 -4.53 -29.28
C PHE A 13 7.36 -5.57 -30.39
N ASN A 14 8.39 -6.07 -31.06
CA ASN A 14 8.18 -6.92 -32.23
C ASN A 14 8.47 -8.42 -32.02
N ARG A 15 8.21 -9.00 -30.83
CA ARG A 15 8.29 -10.47 -30.63
C ARG A 15 7.08 -11.14 -29.99
N LEU A 16 5.93 -10.47 -29.87
CA LEU A 16 4.73 -11.08 -29.28
C LEU A 16 3.60 -11.32 -30.29
N GLY A 17 3.93 -11.54 -31.57
CA GLY A 17 2.95 -11.80 -32.61
C GLY A 17 2.16 -13.12 -32.49
N GLU A 18 2.58 -14.05 -31.65
CA GLU A 18 1.97 -15.38 -31.53
C GLU A 18 1.07 -15.61 -30.34
N GLU A 19 1.12 -14.73 -29.29
CA GLU A 19 0.27 -14.86 -28.09
C GLU A 19 -1.10 -14.19 -28.19
N ARG A 20 -1.39 -13.45 -29.27
CA ARG A 20 -2.70 -12.80 -29.47
C ARG A 20 -3.88 -13.76 -29.60
N ALA A 21 -3.65 -15.05 -29.79
CA ALA A 21 -4.70 -16.04 -30.07
C ALA A 21 -5.43 -16.59 -28.84
N TYR A 22 -4.95 -16.34 -27.61
CA TYR A 22 -5.50 -16.98 -26.40
C TYR A 22 -6.61 -16.21 -25.69
N TRP A 23 -6.85 -14.93 -26.02
CA TRP A 23 -7.70 -14.03 -25.20
C TRP A 23 -9.07 -13.68 -25.81
N HIS A 24 -9.55 -14.41 -26.83
CA HIS A 24 -10.85 -14.16 -27.48
C HIS A 24 -12.09 -14.59 -26.68
N GLY A 25 -12.10 -14.43 -25.36
CA GLY A 25 -13.23 -14.83 -24.55
C GLY A 25 -13.66 -13.79 -23.51
N ARG A 26 -14.65 -12.94 -23.85
CA ARG A 26 -15.46 -12.11 -22.95
C ARG A 26 -14.80 -10.84 -22.41
N PHE A 27 -14.71 -9.80 -23.22
CA PHE A 27 -14.72 -8.44 -22.71
C PHE A 27 -16.13 -7.85 -22.89
N PRO A 28 -16.84 -7.44 -21.81
CA PRO A 28 -18.03 -6.64 -21.93
C PRO A 28 -17.65 -5.20 -22.31
N THR A 29 -18.31 -4.66 -23.32
CA THR A 29 -18.39 -3.25 -23.73
C THR A 29 -17.11 -2.51 -24.11
N ALA A 30 -16.79 -2.52 -25.39
CA ALA A 30 -15.70 -1.85 -26.07
C ALA A 30 -15.82 -0.30 -26.17
N GLY A 31 -16.66 0.36 -25.35
CA GLY A 31 -17.04 1.77 -25.59
C GLY A 31 -16.28 2.82 -24.78
N ILE A 32 -15.96 2.55 -23.52
CA ILE A 32 -15.40 3.56 -22.61
C ILE A 32 -13.87 3.51 -22.56
N ILE A 33 -13.28 2.34 -22.71
CA ILE A 33 -11.83 2.11 -22.59
C ILE A 33 -11.07 2.52 -23.83
N GLN A 34 -11.74 2.58 -25.00
CA GLN A 34 -11.13 3.06 -26.24
C GLN A 34 -10.75 4.54 -26.10
N ARG A 35 -9.42 4.82 -26.10
CA ARG A 35 -8.74 6.11 -25.94
C ARG A 35 -8.32 6.50 -24.53
N MET A 36 -8.51 5.66 -23.50
CA MET A 36 -7.95 5.93 -22.19
C MET A 36 -6.45 5.71 -22.18
N LEU A 37 -5.70 6.63 -21.58
CA LEU A 37 -4.27 6.48 -21.35
C LEU A 37 -4.05 5.94 -19.93
N ILE A 38 -3.62 4.70 -19.82
CA ILE A 38 -3.34 4.01 -18.55
C ILE A 38 -1.83 3.99 -18.31
N ALA A 39 -1.38 4.61 -17.20
CA ALA A 39 -0.01 4.45 -16.74
C ALA A 39 0.11 3.17 -15.93
N VAL A 40 0.99 2.25 -16.33
CA VAL A 40 1.27 0.99 -15.63
C VAL A 40 2.65 1.08 -14.99
N ALA A 41 2.70 1.27 -13.68
CA ALA A 41 3.94 1.42 -12.91
C ALA A 41 4.39 0.07 -12.33
N VAL A 42 5.63 -0.31 -12.62
CA VAL A 42 6.17 -1.63 -12.32
C VAL A 42 7.49 -1.52 -11.56
N ASN A 43 7.63 -2.26 -10.49
CA ASN A 43 8.94 -2.48 -9.88
C ASN A 43 9.60 -3.72 -10.50
N PRO A 44 10.62 -3.57 -11.36
CA PRO A 44 11.25 -4.70 -12.06
C PRO A 44 11.91 -5.71 -11.10
N ARG A 45 12.27 -5.26 -9.89
CA ARG A 45 12.88 -6.11 -8.85
C ARG A 45 11.87 -6.82 -7.96
N ALA A 46 10.58 -6.51 -8.10
CA ALA A 46 9.52 -7.20 -7.35
C ALA A 46 9.48 -8.70 -7.71
N SER A 47 8.98 -9.50 -6.78
CA SER A 47 8.74 -10.93 -6.99
C SER A 47 9.96 -11.71 -7.52
N PHE A 48 11.17 -11.38 -7.02
CA PHE A 48 12.45 -12.01 -7.41
C PHE A 48 12.80 -11.84 -8.90
N GLY A 49 12.52 -10.66 -9.47
CA GLY A 49 12.84 -10.32 -10.86
C GLY A 49 11.73 -10.65 -11.86
N ARG A 50 10.58 -11.14 -11.41
CA ARG A 50 9.40 -11.39 -12.26
C ARG A 50 8.51 -10.16 -12.46
N GLY A 51 8.84 -9.04 -11.78
CA GLY A 51 8.05 -7.82 -11.82
C GLY A 51 7.86 -7.28 -13.24
N LEU A 52 8.93 -7.24 -14.04
CA LEU A 52 8.85 -6.78 -15.43
C LEU A 52 7.94 -7.66 -16.30
N HIS A 53 8.00 -8.99 -16.13
CA HIS A 53 7.11 -9.91 -16.87
C HIS A 53 5.64 -9.63 -16.51
N ALA A 54 5.33 -9.49 -15.23
CA ALA A 54 3.98 -9.18 -14.75
C ALA A 54 3.50 -7.81 -15.27
N GLY A 55 4.39 -6.82 -15.36
CA GLY A 55 4.07 -5.51 -15.92
C GLY A 55 3.75 -5.57 -17.41
N ASN A 56 4.55 -6.31 -18.19
CA ASN A 56 4.31 -6.50 -19.61
C ASN A 56 2.99 -7.26 -19.86
N GLU A 57 2.68 -8.27 -19.05
CA GLU A 57 1.42 -9.01 -19.13
C GLU A 57 0.22 -8.11 -18.83
N ALA A 58 0.29 -7.29 -17.78
CA ALA A 58 -0.76 -6.32 -17.46
C ALA A 58 -0.92 -5.27 -18.57
N ALA A 59 0.18 -4.73 -19.09
CA ALA A 59 0.14 -3.76 -20.19
C ALA A 59 -0.53 -4.36 -21.43
N ALA A 60 -0.10 -5.55 -21.85
CA ALA A 60 -0.70 -6.24 -22.99
C ALA A 60 -2.20 -6.53 -22.81
N PHE A 61 -2.63 -6.79 -21.56
CA PHE A 61 -4.05 -6.99 -21.24
C PHE A 61 -4.87 -5.71 -21.46
N PHE A 62 -4.38 -4.56 -20.98
CA PHE A 62 -5.07 -3.28 -21.17
C PHE A 62 -5.05 -2.82 -22.63
N GLU A 63 -3.94 -3.03 -23.36
CA GLU A 63 -3.84 -2.76 -24.81
C GLU A 63 -4.84 -3.62 -25.61
N ALA A 64 -4.98 -4.90 -25.25
CA ALA A 64 -5.96 -5.79 -25.88
C ALA A 64 -7.40 -5.36 -25.62
N ALA A 65 -7.67 -4.67 -24.52
CA ALA A 65 -8.96 -4.05 -24.21
C ALA A 65 -9.18 -2.71 -24.92
N GLY A 66 -8.17 -2.17 -25.64
CA GLY A 66 -8.26 -0.96 -26.44
C GLY A 66 -7.73 0.31 -25.76
N ALA A 67 -7.08 0.21 -24.61
CA ALA A 67 -6.43 1.34 -23.95
C ALA A 67 -5.06 1.64 -24.58
N ASP A 68 -4.66 2.91 -24.53
CA ASP A 68 -3.27 3.30 -24.70
C ASP A 68 -2.51 3.10 -23.39
N VAL A 69 -1.33 2.46 -23.42
CA VAL A 69 -0.60 2.11 -22.21
C VAL A 69 0.77 2.79 -22.16
N ALA A 70 1.03 3.49 -21.07
CA ALA A 70 2.36 4.00 -20.71
C ALA A 70 2.99 3.08 -19.65
N LEU A 71 3.87 2.17 -20.06
CA LEU A 71 4.59 1.28 -19.14
C LEU A 71 5.75 2.03 -18.47
N LEU A 72 5.68 2.22 -17.15
CA LEU A 72 6.67 2.90 -16.34
C LEU A 72 7.50 1.85 -15.58
N CYS A 73 8.76 1.70 -15.96
CA CYS A 73 9.66 0.71 -15.37
C CYS A 73 11.04 1.31 -15.19
N GLU A 74 11.48 1.48 -13.94
CA GLU A 74 12.71 2.16 -13.60
C GLU A 74 13.58 1.32 -12.65
N ASP A 75 14.89 1.59 -12.66
CA ASP A 75 15.87 0.83 -11.86
C ASP A 75 15.81 1.11 -10.35
N SER A 76 15.16 2.20 -9.93
CA SER A 76 15.03 2.60 -8.53
C SER A 76 13.62 3.08 -8.20
N TYR A 77 13.24 2.95 -6.92
CA TYR A 77 11.98 3.46 -6.41
C TYR A 77 11.82 4.97 -6.64
N ALA A 78 12.88 5.75 -6.41
CA ALA A 78 12.83 7.20 -6.59
C ALA A 78 12.66 7.59 -8.07
N ALA A 79 13.31 6.90 -9.00
CA ALA A 79 13.14 7.13 -10.44
C ALA A 79 11.72 6.76 -10.88
N LEU A 80 11.19 5.63 -10.37
CA LEU A 80 9.81 5.21 -10.67
C LEU A 80 8.79 6.22 -10.14
N ALA A 81 8.97 6.74 -8.92
CA ALA A 81 8.12 7.79 -8.37
C ALA A 81 8.12 9.04 -9.28
N ALA A 82 9.30 9.50 -9.70
CA ALA A 82 9.41 10.64 -10.61
C ALA A 82 8.75 10.39 -11.98
N SER A 83 8.84 9.15 -12.51
CA SER A 83 8.16 8.77 -13.76
C SER A 83 6.65 8.74 -13.58
N VAL A 84 6.14 8.28 -12.44
CA VAL A 84 4.71 8.32 -12.09
C VAL A 84 4.22 9.77 -11.99
N ASP A 85 4.94 10.64 -11.27
CA ASP A 85 4.59 12.07 -11.14
C ASP A 85 4.52 12.75 -12.53
N LYS A 86 5.48 12.45 -13.40
CA LYS A 86 5.49 12.95 -14.78
C LYS A 86 4.29 12.43 -15.59
N ALA A 87 3.94 11.16 -15.45
CA ALA A 87 2.77 10.58 -16.13
C ALA A 87 1.48 11.25 -15.64
N LEU A 88 1.31 11.44 -14.34
CA LEU A 88 0.17 12.16 -13.77
C LEU A 88 0.07 13.59 -14.31
N ALA A 89 1.20 14.32 -14.35
CA ALA A 89 1.26 15.67 -14.90
C ALA A 89 0.95 15.73 -16.40
N SER A 90 1.16 14.64 -17.17
CA SER A 90 0.81 14.56 -18.60
C SER A 90 -0.66 14.23 -18.85
N GLY A 91 -1.45 13.94 -17.80
CA GLY A 91 -2.90 13.73 -17.91
C GLY A 91 -3.29 12.31 -18.24
N VAL A 92 -2.77 11.30 -17.54
CA VAL A 92 -3.25 9.91 -17.64
C VAL A 92 -4.64 9.77 -17.03
N ASP A 93 -5.44 8.87 -17.60
CA ASP A 93 -6.81 8.60 -17.15
C ASP A 93 -6.86 7.66 -15.92
N ALA A 94 -5.85 6.79 -15.77
CA ALA A 94 -5.71 5.89 -14.64
C ALA A 94 -4.22 5.58 -14.37
N LEU A 95 -3.91 5.32 -13.09
CA LEU A 95 -2.63 4.77 -12.66
C LEU A 95 -2.85 3.33 -12.19
N VAL A 96 -2.12 2.38 -12.75
CA VAL A 96 -2.12 0.99 -12.31
C VAL A 96 -0.74 0.63 -11.76
N VAL A 97 -0.69 0.11 -10.54
CA VAL A 97 0.55 -0.35 -9.92
C VAL A 97 0.64 -1.87 -9.95
N VAL A 98 1.74 -2.41 -10.47
CA VAL A 98 2.03 -3.84 -10.52
C VAL A 98 3.07 -4.18 -9.46
N GLY A 99 2.65 -4.84 -8.38
CA GLY A 99 3.56 -5.13 -7.27
C GLY A 99 2.84 -5.49 -5.97
N GLY A 100 3.50 -5.26 -4.85
CA GLY A 100 2.95 -5.42 -3.51
C GLY A 100 2.59 -4.08 -2.86
N ASP A 101 2.42 -4.11 -1.53
CA ASP A 101 1.98 -2.95 -0.73
C ASP A 101 2.87 -1.70 -0.91
N GLY A 102 4.19 -1.86 -1.11
CA GLY A 102 5.08 -0.73 -1.42
C GLY A 102 4.78 -0.04 -2.76
N MET A 103 4.25 -0.75 -3.76
CA MET A 103 3.78 -0.14 -5.01
C MET A 103 2.45 0.60 -4.82
N VAL A 104 1.56 0.06 -3.98
CA VAL A 104 0.33 0.76 -3.57
C VAL A 104 0.69 2.04 -2.82
N HIS A 105 1.63 1.98 -1.88
CA HIS A 105 2.15 3.15 -1.16
C HIS A 105 2.70 4.22 -2.11
N LEU A 106 3.47 3.82 -3.15
CA LEU A 106 3.96 4.74 -4.18
C LEU A 106 2.79 5.43 -4.90
N GLY A 107 1.80 4.65 -5.38
CA GLY A 107 0.64 5.18 -6.08
C GLY A 107 -0.19 6.14 -5.23
N VAL A 108 -0.47 5.79 -3.97
CA VAL A 108 -1.19 6.65 -3.01
C VAL A 108 -0.45 7.96 -2.77
N ASN A 109 0.87 7.93 -2.56
CA ASN A 109 1.65 9.15 -2.34
C ASN A 109 1.71 10.03 -3.58
N ALA A 110 1.86 9.45 -4.78
CA ALA A 110 1.86 10.20 -6.02
C ALA A 110 0.51 10.90 -6.27
N LEU A 111 -0.61 10.18 -6.09
CA LEU A 111 -1.96 10.72 -6.32
C LEU A 111 -2.35 11.75 -5.26
N ALA A 112 -2.20 11.43 -3.99
CA ALA A 112 -2.60 12.32 -2.90
C ALA A 112 -1.64 13.52 -2.75
N GLY A 113 -0.37 13.36 -3.17
CA GLY A 113 0.65 14.42 -3.18
C GLY A 113 0.67 15.29 -4.44
N SER A 114 -0.07 14.94 -5.50
CA SER A 114 -0.04 15.61 -6.80
C SER A 114 -0.63 17.02 -6.82
N GLY A 115 -1.40 17.39 -5.79
CA GLY A 115 -2.17 18.64 -5.76
C GLY A 115 -3.45 18.63 -6.63
N MET A 116 -3.74 17.54 -7.31
CA MET A 116 -5.01 17.32 -8.00
C MET A 116 -6.15 17.10 -6.99
N PRO A 117 -7.42 17.39 -7.35
CA PRO A 117 -8.54 16.98 -6.52
C PRO A 117 -8.52 15.47 -6.25
N PHE A 118 -8.84 15.08 -5.03
CA PHE A 118 -8.86 13.67 -4.63
C PHE A 118 -9.77 12.84 -5.53
N GLY A 119 -9.30 11.64 -5.90
CA GLY A 119 -10.04 10.71 -6.74
C GLY A 119 -10.17 11.10 -8.21
N THR A 120 -9.44 12.14 -8.68
CA THR A 120 -9.45 12.55 -10.10
C THR A 120 -8.87 11.44 -10.99
N VAL A 121 -7.68 10.95 -10.65
CA VAL A 121 -7.06 9.81 -11.32
C VAL A 121 -7.21 8.57 -10.43
N PRO A 122 -7.91 7.53 -10.87
CA PRO A 122 -8.08 6.33 -10.08
C PRO A 122 -6.81 5.45 -10.05
N LEU A 123 -6.67 4.67 -8.98
CA LEU A 123 -5.55 3.74 -8.74
C LEU A 123 -6.00 2.29 -8.87
N GLY A 124 -5.47 1.59 -9.86
CA GLY A 124 -5.61 0.13 -10.00
C GLY A 124 -4.45 -0.62 -9.34
N ILE A 125 -4.71 -1.84 -8.89
CA ILE A 125 -3.71 -2.73 -8.30
C ILE A 125 -3.68 -4.05 -9.07
N VAL A 126 -2.49 -4.45 -9.52
CA VAL A 126 -2.19 -5.81 -9.98
C VAL A 126 -1.24 -6.45 -8.96
N PRO A 127 -1.78 -7.22 -8.00
CA PRO A 127 -1.04 -7.62 -6.80
C PRO A 127 -0.15 -8.83 -7.05
N THR A 128 1.15 -8.59 -7.21
CA THR A 128 2.19 -9.61 -7.40
C THR A 128 3.14 -9.74 -6.20
N GLY A 129 2.93 -8.95 -5.16
CA GLY A 129 3.76 -8.90 -3.96
C GLY A 129 3.55 -10.08 -3.02
N THR A 130 4.25 -10.06 -1.90
CA THR A 130 4.18 -11.11 -0.87
C THR A 130 3.05 -10.85 0.15
N GLY A 131 2.79 -9.59 0.49
CA GLY A 131 1.79 -9.15 1.47
C GLY A 131 0.41 -8.99 0.83
N ASN A 132 0.31 -8.00 -0.06
CA ASN A 132 -0.90 -7.61 -0.78
C ASN A 132 -2.08 -7.33 0.18
N ASP A 133 -1.79 -6.61 1.27
CA ASP A 133 -2.77 -6.35 2.31
C ASP A 133 -3.89 -5.44 1.81
N MET A 134 -3.55 -4.38 1.05
CA MET A 134 -4.53 -3.49 0.45
C MET A 134 -5.36 -4.19 -0.63
N ALA A 135 -4.74 -4.97 -1.51
CA ALA A 135 -5.47 -5.74 -2.52
C ALA A 135 -6.47 -6.71 -1.88
N ARG A 136 -6.09 -7.34 -0.76
CA ARG A 136 -6.97 -8.23 0.02
C ARG A 136 -8.15 -7.45 0.62
N ALA A 137 -7.90 -6.27 1.20
CA ALA A 137 -8.96 -5.43 1.79
C ALA A 137 -9.96 -4.94 0.72
N LEU A 138 -9.50 -4.75 -0.50
CA LEU A 138 -10.31 -4.33 -1.64
C LEU A 138 -10.95 -5.51 -2.42
N GLY A 139 -10.61 -6.76 -2.08
CA GLY A 139 -11.12 -7.94 -2.79
C GLY A 139 -10.49 -8.18 -4.17
N VAL A 140 -9.36 -7.52 -4.48
CA VAL A 140 -8.67 -7.70 -5.75
C VAL A 140 -7.95 -9.05 -5.78
N PRO A 141 -8.13 -9.89 -6.85
CA PRO A 141 -7.47 -11.18 -6.97
C PRO A 141 -5.94 -11.06 -6.90
N ALA A 142 -5.32 -11.79 -5.95
CA ALA A 142 -3.87 -11.80 -5.80
C ALA A 142 -3.25 -12.97 -6.57
N HIS A 143 -2.09 -12.72 -7.21
CA HIS A 143 -1.34 -13.72 -7.98
C HIS A 143 -2.05 -14.25 -9.25
N ASP A 144 -3.07 -13.54 -9.70
CA ASP A 144 -3.78 -13.77 -10.96
C ASP A 144 -3.85 -12.44 -11.72
N ILE A 145 -2.89 -12.22 -12.61
CA ILE A 145 -2.73 -10.95 -13.32
C ILE A 145 -3.94 -10.65 -14.20
N PRO A 146 -4.42 -11.60 -15.03
CA PRO A 146 -5.60 -11.38 -15.85
C PRO A 146 -6.86 -11.04 -15.04
N ALA A 147 -7.11 -11.77 -13.95
CA ALA A 147 -8.27 -11.50 -13.10
C ALA A 147 -8.17 -10.13 -12.40
N ALA A 148 -6.98 -9.73 -11.95
CA ALA A 148 -6.75 -8.39 -11.37
C ALA A 148 -6.95 -7.30 -12.42
N CYS A 149 -6.43 -7.46 -13.64
CA CYS A 149 -6.62 -6.51 -14.73
C CYS A 149 -8.10 -6.41 -15.14
N ALA A 150 -8.83 -7.53 -15.19
CA ALA A 150 -10.26 -7.54 -15.45
C ALA A 150 -11.06 -6.78 -14.37
N THR A 151 -10.67 -6.92 -13.08
CA THR A 151 -11.24 -6.15 -11.98
C THR A 151 -11.01 -4.66 -12.19
N VAL A 152 -9.80 -4.24 -12.56
CA VAL A 152 -9.46 -2.83 -12.86
C VAL A 152 -10.34 -2.29 -13.99
N LEU A 153 -10.50 -3.04 -15.10
CA LEU A 153 -11.33 -2.61 -16.22
C LEU A 153 -12.81 -2.47 -15.83
N ALA A 154 -13.35 -3.43 -15.11
CA ALA A 154 -14.74 -3.37 -14.65
C ALA A 154 -14.97 -2.18 -13.70
N ALA A 155 -13.98 -1.88 -12.86
CA ALA A 155 -14.03 -0.74 -11.96
C ALA A 155 -13.87 0.61 -12.68
N LEU A 156 -13.13 0.68 -13.78
CA LEU A 156 -13.09 1.88 -14.64
C LEU A 156 -14.46 2.20 -15.22
N GLU A 157 -15.22 1.20 -15.63
CA GLU A 157 -16.57 1.37 -16.15
C GLU A 157 -17.57 1.80 -15.04
N SER A 158 -17.46 1.26 -13.84
CA SER A 158 -18.34 1.56 -12.70
C SER A 158 -17.96 2.81 -11.91
N GLY A 159 -16.79 3.41 -12.19
CA GLY A 159 -16.29 4.61 -11.52
C GLY A 159 -15.41 4.32 -10.27
N GLY A 160 -15.14 3.06 -9.96
CA GLY A 160 -14.30 2.67 -8.82
C GLY A 160 -14.88 3.04 -7.45
N ARG A 161 -14.09 2.83 -6.38
CA ARG A 161 -14.47 3.11 -5.00
C ARG A 161 -13.58 4.19 -4.39
N LEU A 162 -14.16 5.27 -3.86
CA LEU A 162 -13.42 6.23 -3.04
C LEU A 162 -13.16 5.62 -1.67
N ILE A 163 -11.91 5.67 -1.24
CA ILE A 163 -11.51 5.29 0.11
C ILE A 163 -10.73 6.40 0.79
N ASP A 164 -10.70 6.36 2.09
CA ASP A 164 -9.94 7.28 2.91
C ASP A 164 -8.45 6.95 2.82
N ALA A 165 -7.61 7.94 3.09
CA ALA A 165 -6.20 7.73 3.34
C ALA A 165 -5.80 8.41 4.63
N GLY A 166 -4.79 7.88 5.30
CA GLY A 166 -4.15 8.58 6.38
C GLY A 166 -3.02 9.47 5.87
N ARG A 167 -2.88 10.64 6.47
CA ARG A 167 -1.74 11.52 6.28
C ARG A 167 -0.91 11.57 7.57
N ALA A 168 0.34 11.12 7.49
CA ALA A 168 1.31 11.15 8.57
C ALA A 168 2.30 12.29 8.35
N SER A 169 2.43 13.21 9.31
CA SER A 169 3.21 14.43 9.16
C SER A 169 4.18 14.61 10.32
N SER A 170 5.44 14.99 10.01
CA SER A 170 6.48 15.36 10.97
C SER A 170 7.40 16.40 10.32
N ASP A 171 7.78 17.45 11.05
CA ASP A 171 8.76 18.45 10.66
C ASP A 171 8.55 19.04 9.23
N GLY A 172 7.29 19.34 8.89
CA GLY A 172 6.93 19.93 7.60
C GLY A 172 6.91 18.95 6.43
N THR A 173 7.20 17.68 6.66
CA THR A 173 7.05 16.61 5.65
C THR A 173 5.81 15.79 5.92
N SER A 174 5.16 15.32 4.86
CA SER A 174 3.99 14.45 4.93
C SER A 174 4.17 13.21 4.09
N ARG A 175 3.60 12.10 4.55
CA ARG A 175 3.47 10.85 3.82
C ARG A 175 2.06 10.32 3.93
N TRP A 176 1.55 9.78 2.84
CA TRP A 176 0.22 9.22 2.75
C TRP A 176 0.27 7.70 2.88
N PHE A 177 -0.77 7.12 3.44
CA PHE A 177 -0.93 5.67 3.54
C PHE A 177 -2.40 5.29 3.38
N ALA A 178 -2.65 4.14 2.80
CA ALA A 178 -4.00 3.58 2.66
C ALA A 178 -4.23 2.41 3.64
N GLY A 179 -3.15 1.79 4.12
CA GLY A 179 -3.17 0.67 5.05
C GLY A 179 -2.96 1.09 6.50
N VAL A 180 -1.74 1.00 6.99
CA VAL A 180 -1.43 1.14 8.42
C VAL A 180 -0.12 1.88 8.64
N VAL A 181 -0.14 2.88 9.54
CA VAL A 181 1.07 3.41 10.18
C VAL A 181 1.32 2.67 11.47
N SER A 182 2.55 2.29 11.73
CA SER A 182 2.94 1.60 12.94
C SER A 182 4.18 2.17 13.58
N ALA A 183 4.20 2.17 14.92
CA ALA A 183 5.32 2.62 15.74
C ALA A 183 5.49 1.66 16.93
N GLY A 184 6.65 1.03 17.04
CA GLY A 184 6.93 0.08 18.13
C GLY A 184 7.49 -1.23 17.62
N PHE A 185 6.96 -2.36 18.11
CA PHE A 185 7.52 -3.70 17.84
C PHE A 185 7.63 -4.02 16.33
N ASP A 186 6.59 -3.81 15.57
CA ASP A 186 6.58 -4.10 14.13
C ASP A 186 7.46 -3.13 13.32
N ALA A 187 7.53 -1.86 13.72
CA ALA A 187 8.48 -0.91 13.15
C ALA A 187 9.93 -1.34 13.41
N ALA A 188 10.25 -1.80 14.62
CA ALA A 188 11.56 -2.35 14.97
C ALA A 188 11.89 -3.62 14.16
N VAL A 189 10.90 -4.48 13.92
CA VAL A 189 11.02 -5.66 13.06
C VAL A 189 11.33 -5.26 11.62
N ASN A 190 10.64 -4.26 11.07
CA ASN A 190 10.87 -3.73 9.73
C ASN A 190 12.28 -3.14 9.60
N GLU A 191 12.73 -2.31 10.55
CA GLU A 191 14.09 -1.75 10.55
C GLU A 191 15.15 -2.86 10.54
N ARG A 192 14.99 -3.85 11.40
CA ARG A 192 15.90 -4.99 11.47
C ARG A 192 15.89 -5.82 10.19
N ALA A 193 14.70 -6.13 9.66
CA ALA A 193 14.57 -6.89 8.44
C ALA A 193 15.21 -6.16 7.24
N ASN A 194 15.04 -4.84 7.18
CA ASN A 194 15.65 -4.02 6.11
C ASN A 194 17.17 -3.91 6.23
N ALA A 195 17.71 -3.92 7.46
CA ALA A 195 19.16 -3.92 7.70
C ALA A 195 19.83 -5.26 7.35
N TRP A 196 19.12 -6.36 7.30
CA TRP A 196 19.68 -7.68 7.01
C TRP A 196 19.72 -7.96 5.50
N ARG A 197 20.84 -8.50 5.04
CA ARG A 197 21.02 -8.94 3.64
C ARG A 197 20.60 -10.40 3.43
N TRP A 198 20.59 -11.22 4.49
CA TRP A 198 20.27 -12.64 4.49
C TRP A 198 19.57 -13.02 5.82
N PRO A 199 18.61 -13.97 5.80
CA PRO A 199 17.98 -14.62 4.65
C PRO A 199 17.08 -13.67 3.83
N ARG A 200 16.62 -14.10 2.67
CA ARG A 200 15.73 -13.32 1.79
C ARG A 200 14.25 -13.70 1.99
N GLY A 201 13.35 -12.79 1.60
CA GLY A 201 11.91 -13.05 1.60
C GLY A 201 11.28 -13.17 2.99
N LYS A 202 10.23 -13.96 3.11
CA LYS A 202 9.45 -14.15 4.36
C LYS A 202 10.31 -14.61 5.55
N ALA A 203 11.31 -15.46 5.30
CA ALA A 203 12.19 -15.97 6.35
C ALA A 203 12.99 -14.86 7.06
N ARG A 204 13.41 -13.82 6.32
CA ARG A 204 14.10 -12.65 6.89
C ARG A 204 13.21 -11.91 7.89
N TYR A 205 11.95 -11.67 7.51
CA TYR A 205 10.99 -10.99 8.36
C TYR A 205 10.67 -11.81 9.63
N HIS A 206 10.45 -13.12 9.50
CA HIS A 206 10.18 -13.99 10.65
C HIS A 206 11.37 -14.07 11.62
N LEU A 207 12.60 -14.13 11.11
CA LEU A 207 13.79 -14.14 11.98
C LEU A 207 14.00 -12.77 12.66
N ALA A 208 13.78 -11.66 11.94
CA ALA A 208 13.84 -10.32 12.51
C ALA A 208 12.79 -10.19 13.64
N MET A 209 11.58 -10.68 13.42
CA MET A 209 10.51 -10.70 14.40
C MET A 209 10.88 -11.52 15.65
N LEU A 210 11.40 -12.73 15.49
CA LEU A 210 11.85 -13.56 16.61
C LEU A 210 12.98 -12.90 17.40
N ARG A 211 13.90 -12.24 16.69
CA ARG A 211 15.00 -11.51 17.32
C ARG A 211 14.50 -10.30 18.12
N GLU A 212 13.60 -9.50 17.54
CA GLU A 212 12.99 -8.38 18.25
C GLU A 212 12.17 -8.85 19.44
N LEU A 213 11.36 -9.89 19.29
CA LEU A 213 10.55 -10.45 20.36
C LEU A 213 11.37 -10.85 21.58
N ALA A 214 12.60 -11.36 21.36
CA ALA A 214 13.49 -11.77 22.45
C ALA A 214 14.00 -10.59 23.29
N SER A 215 14.11 -9.39 22.72
CA SER A 215 14.71 -8.21 23.37
C SER A 215 13.75 -7.05 23.58
N PHE A 216 12.56 -7.06 22.94
CA PHE A 216 11.65 -5.93 22.94
C PHE A 216 11.10 -5.61 24.33
N ARG A 217 11.01 -4.32 24.62
CA ARG A 217 10.43 -3.78 25.87
C ARG A 217 9.34 -2.78 25.50
N ALA A 218 8.34 -2.67 26.35
CA ALA A 218 7.31 -1.65 26.21
C ALA A 218 7.92 -0.25 26.21
N ILE A 219 7.48 0.57 25.30
CA ILE A 219 7.87 1.96 25.10
C ILE A 219 6.81 2.84 25.78
N ASN A 220 7.24 3.96 26.35
CA ASN A 220 6.31 4.97 26.89
C ASN A 220 6.02 5.99 25.80
N TYR A 221 4.76 6.10 25.42
CA TYR A 221 4.27 7.06 24.46
C TYR A 221 3.46 8.15 25.15
N THR A 222 3.53 9.36 24.61
CA THR A 222 2.49 10.36 24.76
C THR A 222 1.58 10.23 23.57
N VAL A 223 0.31 9.96 23.80
CA VAL A 223 -0.73 9.80 22.80
C VAL A 223 -1.73 10.93 22.94
N THR A 224 -2.00 11.67 21.87
CA THR A 224 -3.13 12.60 21.79
C THR A 224 -4.05 12.12 20.68
N ALA A 225 -5.28 11.75 21.03
CA ALA A 225 -6.28 11.30 20.05
C ALA A 225 -7.54 12.18 20.16
N ASP A 226 -7.91 12.84 19.09
CA ASP A 226 -9.05 13.76 19.00
C ASP A 226 -9.09 14.78 20.16
N GLY A 227 -7.92 15.29 20.56
CA GLY A 227 -7.77 16.30 21.63
C GLY A 227 -7.60 15.73 23.04
N GLU A 228 -7.77 14.44 23.28
CA GLU A 228 -7.50 13.79 24.55
C GLU A 228 -6.04 13.31 24.61
N THR A 229 -5.31 13.69 25.66
CA THR A 229 -3.89 13.33 25.84
C THR A 229 -3.68 12.44 27.05
N TRP A 230 -2.91 11.35 26.86
CA TRP A 230 -2.52 10.46 27.96
C TRP A 230 -1.14 9.84 27.75
N GLN A 231 -0.58 9.28 28.82
CA GLN A 231 0.64 8.48 28.75
C GLN A 231 0.28 7.00 28.56
N GLN A 232 0.92 6.36 27.59
CA GLN A 232 0.66 4.96 27.25
C GLN A 232 1.94 4.14 27.21
N GLY A 233 2.05 3.18 28.11
CA GLY A 233 3.07 2.14 28.00
C GLY A 233 2.59 1.04 27.04
N ALA A 234 3.22 0.90 25.88
CA ALA A 234 2.78 -0.05 24.86
C ALA A 234 3.94 -0.83 24.25
N MET A 235 3.63 -2.06 23.82
CA MET A 235 4.51 -2.87 22.96
C MET A 235 4.45 -2.38 21.51
N LEU A 236 3.27 -1.90 21.09
CA LEU A 236 2.96 -1.51 19.72
C LEU A 236 1.84 -0.48 19.75
N ILE A 237 1.97 0.56 18.95
CA ILE A 237 0.86 1.44 18.57
C ILE A 237 0.82 1.49 17.04
N SER A 238 -0.37 1.26 16.49
CA SER A 238 -0.63 1.42 15.06
C SER A 238 -1.86 2.30 14.84
N VAL A 239 -1.88 3.04 13.74
CA VAL A 239 -3.02 3.82 13.29
C VAL A 239 -3.38 3.33 11.91
N ALA A 240 -4.54 2.71 11.78
CA ALA A 240 -4.92 1.93 10.62
C ALA A 240 -6.13 2.54 9.91
N ASN A 241 -6.10 2.55 8.58
CA ASN A 241 -7.27 2.64 7.71
C ASN A 241 -7.65 1.24 7.21
N GLY A 242 -6.65 0.39 6.96
CA GLY A 242 -6.83 -0.99 6.49
C GLY A 242 -6.92 -2.03 7.62
N GLN A 243 -7.41 -3.20 7.28
CA GLN A 243 -7.67 -4.29 8.23
C GLN A 243 -6.42 -5.07 8.62
N SER A 244 -5.40 -5.10 7.75
CA SER A 244 -4.25 -5.99 7.93
C SER A 244 -2.93 -5.33 7.51
N ILE A 245 -1.84 -5.90 8.01
CA ILE A 245 -0.46 -5.49 7.76
C ILE A 245 0.42 -6.74 7.61
N GLY A 246 1.51 -6.62 6.86
CA GLY A 246 2.58 -7.63 6.82
C GLY A 246 2.17 -8.97 6.25
N GLY A 247 1.19 -9.00 5.34
CA GLY A 247 0.75 -10.19 4.65
C GLY A 247 -0.36 -10.97 5.39
N GLY A 248 -1.30 -10.27 5.99
CA GLY A 248 -2.53 -10.83 6.55
C GLY A 248 -2.60 -10.85 8.08
N MET A 249 -1.72 -10.15 8.78
CA MET A 249 -1.91 -9.90 10.21
C MET A 249 -3.05 -8.91 10.40
N LYS A 250 -4.18 -9.39 10.89
CA LYS A 250 -5.42 -8.61 11.06
C LYS A 250 -5.33 -7.73 12.31
N VAL A 251 -4.62 -6.61 12.25
CA VAL A 251 -4.44 -5.71 13.41
C VAL A 251 -5.75 -5.02 13.80
N THR A 252 -6.55 -4.64 12.82
CA THR A 252 -7.84 -3.94 12.94
C THR A 252 -8.88 -4.59 12.02
N PRO A 253 -9.32 -5.84 12.29
CA PRO A 253 -10.14 -6.60 11.36
C PRO A 253 -11.49 -5.96 11.02
N ASP A 254 -11.99 -5.08 11.88
CA ASP A 254 -13.26 -4.37 11.69
C ASP A 254 -13.09 -2.97 11.09
N ALA A 255 -11.88 -2.60 10.66
CA ALA A 255 -11.61 -1.32 10.00
C ALA A 255 -12.42 -1.18 8.70
N VAL A 256 -12.95 0.01 8.48
CA VAL A 256 -13.75 0.38 7.30
C VAL A 256 -12.99 1.43 6.52
N LEU A 257 -12.74 1.16 5.24
CA LEU A 257 -11.85 1.97 4.41
C LEU A 257 -12.39 3.37 4.02
N ASP A 258 -13.68 3.64 4.25
CA ASP A 258 -14.40 4.81 3.72
C ASP A 258 -15.43 5.42 4.70
N ASP A 259 -15.16 5.33 6.01
CA ASP A 259 -16.06 5.86 7.04
C ASP A 259 -15.59 7.18 7.68
N GLY A 260 -14.48 7.74 7.18
CA GLY A 260 -13.90 9.00 7.67
C GLY A 260 -13.19 8.86 9.02
N LEU A 261 -12.78 7.65 9.39
CA LEU A 261 -12.11 7.36 10.65
C LEU A 261 -10.84 6.50 10.43
N LEU A 262 -9.96 6.51 11.41
CA LEU A 262 -8.84 5.59 11.54
C LEU A 262 -8.99 4.78 12.83
N ASP A 263 -8.45 3.58 12.85
CA ASP A 263 -8.42 2.73 14.03
C ASP A 263 -7.08 2.85 14.75
N LEU A 264 -7.07 3.48 15.93
CA LEU A 264 -5.93 3.52 16.83
C LEU A 264 -5.85 2.19 17.58
N PHE A 265 -4.93 1.33 17.16
CA PHE A 265 -4.66 0.02 17.75
C PHE A 265 -3.49 0.10 18.72
N ILE A 266 -3.71 -0.33 19.97
CA ILE A 266 -2.70 -0.30 21.04
C ILE A 266 -2.58 -1.69 21.64
N VAL A 267 -1.36 -2.20 21.70
CA VAL A 267 -1.00 -3.36 22.53
C VAL A 267 -0.26 -2.84 23.75
N SER A 268 -0.94 -2.78 24.88
CA SER A 268 -0.39 -2.36 26.18
C SER A 268 0.76 -3.26 26.63
N ARG A 269 1.43 -2.90 27.69
CA ARG A 269 2.57 -3.66 28.23
C ARG A 269 2.21 -5.13 28.46
N LEU A 270 2.99 -6.00 27.84
CA LEU A 270 2.92 -7.45 27.98
C LEU A 270 4.27 -8.02 28.40
N SER A 271 4.24 -9.13 29.16
CA SER A 271 5.43 -9.94 29.30
C SER A 271 5.80 -10.58 27.95
N ARG A 272 7.06 -10.98 27.78
CA ARG A 272 7.51 -11.68 26.56
C ARG A 272 6.68 -12.93 26.26
N THR A 273 6.36 -13.71 27.32
CA THR A 273 5.49 -14.88 27.20
C THR A 273 4.05 -14.52 26.87
N GLY A 274 3.55 -13.37 27.36
CA GLY A 274 2.24 -12.82 27.00
C GLY A 274 2.19 -12.45 25.52
N LEU A 275 3.20 -11.72 25.03
CA LEU A 275 3.29 -11.33 23.64
C LEU A 275 3.37 -12.54 22.70
N LEU A 276 4.18 -13.57 23.04
CA LEU A 276 4.25 -14.84 22.30
C LEU A 276 2.91 -15.56 22.21
N LYS A 277 2.06 -15.46 23.23
CA LYS A 277 0.73 -16.09 23.24
C LYS A 277 -0.31 -15.31 22.43
N VAL A 278 -0.19 -13.96 22.43
CA VAL A 278 -1.15 -13.07 21.74
C VAL A 278 -0.81 -12.94 20.26
N PHE A 279 0.47 -12.85 19.92
CA PHE A 279 0.93 -12.57 18.57
C PHE A 279 0.38 -13.52 17.50
N PRO A 280 0.39 -14.87 17.66
CA PRO A 280 -0.18 -15.76 16.65
C PRO A 280 -1.67 -15.56 16.39
N LYS A 281 -2.40 -15.04 17.38
CA LYS A 281 -3.84 -14.80 17.27
C LYS A 281 -4.17 -13.60 16.36
N VAL A 282 -3.17 -12.77 16.04
CA VAL A 282 -3.35 -11.62 15.14
C VAL A 282 -3.75 -12.05 13.73
N PHE A 283 -3.32 -13.23 13.29
CA PHE A 283 -3.70 -13.75 11.95
C PHE A 283 -5.16 -14.16 11.84
N SER A 284 -5.79 -14.52 12.96
CA SER A 284 -7.20 -14.90 13.02
C SER A 284 -8.14 -13.79 13.55
N GLY A 285 -7.58 -12.66 14.03
CA GLY A 285 -8.34 -11.64 14.76
C GLY A 285 -8.62 -11.98 16.23
N GLY A 286 -8.21 -13.18 16.71
CA GLY A 286 -8.46 -13.65 18.07
C GLY A 286 -7.70 -12.90 19.18
N HIS A 287 -6.87 -11.93 18.83
CA HIS A 287 -6.17 -11.05 19.78
C HIS A 287 -7.09 -9.96 20.34
N LEU A 288 -8.20 -9.60 19.67
CA LEU A 288 -9.10 -8.52 20.09
C LEU A 288 -9.73 -8.73 21.46
N GLY A 289 -9.96 -9.98 21.87
CA GLY A 289 -10.48 -10.31 23.21
C GLY A 289 -9.44 -10.24 24.33
N HIS A 290 -8.19 -9.86 24.05
CA HIS A 290 -7.15 -9.82 25.07
C HIS A 290 -7.16 -8.46 25.81
N PRO A 291 -7.11 -8.42 27.17
CA PRO A 291 -7.24 -7.19 27.94
C PRO A 291 -6.11 -6.16 27.72
N ALA A 292 -5.00 -6.56 27.10
CA ALA A 292 -3.92 -5.64 26.72
C ALA A 292 -4.10 -5.05 25.31
N VAL A 293 -5.13 -5.46 24.57
CA VAL A 293 -5.40 -4.98 23.20
C VAL A 293 -6.56 -3.98 23.26
N HIS A 294 -6.33 -2.80 22.72
CA HIS A 294 -7.33 -1.73 22.69
C HIS A 294 -7.43 -1.19 21.26
N ILE A 295 -8.65 -0.95 20.80
CA ILE A 295 -8.93 -0.24 19.54
C ILE A 295 -9.84 0.93 19.85
N ARG A 296 -9.52 2.09 19.28
CA ARG A 296 -10.32 3.30 19.35
C ARG A 296 -10.41 3.95 17.99
N ARG A 297 -11.60 4.27 17.53
CA ARG A 297 -11.82 5.02 16.30
C ARG A 297 -11.51 6.50 16.51
N VAL A 298 -10.76 7.10 15.60
CA VAL A 298 -10.21 8.45 15.73
C VAL A 298 -10.14 9.15 14.37
N ARG A 299 -10.12 10.47 14.39
CA ARG A 299 -9.83 11.28 13.20
C ARG A 299 -8.40 11.76 13.17
N LYS A 300 -7.83 12.02 14.33
CA LYS A 300 -6.47 12.55 14.46
C LYS A 300 -5.76 11.92 15.65
N VAL A 301 -4.51 11.53 15.43
CA VAL A 301 -3.62 11.02 16.48
C VAL A 301 -2.28 11.73 16.40
N GLU A 302 -1.78 12.17 17.55
CA GLU A 302 -0.40 12.62 17.71
C GLU A 302 0.33 11.61 18.60
N LEU A 303 1.44 11.09 18.10
CA LEU A 303 2.28 10.13 18.82
C LEU A 303 3.64 10.74 19.09
N SER A 304 4.10 10.68 20.34
CA SER A 304 5.45 11.06 20.72
C SER A 304 6.08 9.99 21.60
N ALA A 305 7.32 9.65 21.30
CA ALA A 305 8.16 8.77 22.13
C ALA A 305 9.64 8.93 21.72
N ASP A 306 10.57 8.68 22.63
CA ASP A 306 11.99 8.76 22.37
C ASP A 306 12.48 7.55 21.58
N ASN A 307 13.33 7.80 20.57
CA ASN A 307 14.04 6.76 19.79
C ASN A 307 13.09 5.74 19.12
N VAL A 308 11.90 6.17 18.72
CA VAL A 308 10.94 5.35 17.97
C VAL A 308 10.84 5.85 16.54
N VAL A 309 10.92 4.92 15.60
CA VAL A 309 10.70 5.17 14.17
C VAL A 309 9.35 4.61 13.77
N ALA A 310 8.63 5.33 12.92
CA ALA A 310 7.36 4.90 12.36
C ALA A 310 7.52 4.42 10.90
N TYR A 311 6.66 3.47 10.54
CA TYR A 311 6.53 2.91 9.19
C TYR A 311 5.08 3.04 8.72
N ALA A 312 4.88 3.38 7.45
CA ALA A 312 3.58 3.40 6.80
C ALA A 312 3.57 2.40 5.63
N ASP A 313 2.64 1.46 5.63
CA ASP A 313 2.50 0.41 4.60
C ASP A 313 3.83 -0.36 4.33
N GLY A 314 4.67 -0.47 5.36
CA GLY A 314 5.98 -1.11 5.27
C GLY A 314 7.14 -0.19 4.87
N GLU A 315 6.87 1.07 4.53
CA GLU A 315 7.88 2.07 4.16
C GLU A 315 8.21 2.97 5.36
N ARG A 316 9.49 3.28 5.52
CA ARG A 316 9.98 4.11 6.62
C ARG A 316 9.58 5.57 6.44
N ILE A 317 8.82 6.14 7.40
CA ILE A 317 8.39 7.54 7.34
C ILE A 317 9.20 8.48 8.23
N GLY A 318 9.76 8.02 9.32
CA GLY A 318 10.65 8.82 10.16
C GLY A 318 10.50 8.59 11.66
N PRO A 319 11.25 9.33 12.47
CA PRO A 319 11.13 9.27 13.92
C PRO A 319 9.85 9.94 14.41
N LEU A 320 9.40 9.59 15.61
CA LEU A 320 8.42 10.37 16.35
C LEU A 320 9.06 11.69 16.85
N PRO A 321 8.28 12.78 17.05
CA PRO A 321 6.81 12.84 17.06
C PRO A 321 6.19 12.83 15.64
N LEU A 322 4.95 12.33 15.56
CA LEU A 322 4.20 12.20 14.31
C LEU A 322 2.74 12.58 14.54
N THR A 323 2.18 13.40 13.66
CA THR A 323 0.74 13.67 13.58
C THR A 323 0.15 12.83 12.46
N ILE A 324 -0.90 12.08 12.75
CA ILE A 324 -1.60 11.20 11.82
C ILE A 324 -3.06 11.62 11.79
N GLU A 325 -3.60 11.90 10.60
CA GLU A 325 -5.00 12.30 10.44
C GLU A 325 -5.63 11.60 9.25
N VAL A 326 -6.93 11.34 9.33
CA VAL A 326 -7.71 10.81 8.21
C VAL A 326 -7.99 11.91 7.20
N VAL A 327 -7.91 11.56 5.93
CA VAL A 327 -8.40 12.39 4.82
C VAL A 327 -9.46 11.57 4.08
N PRO A 328 -10.74 11.91 4.27
CA PRO A 328 -11.84 11.15 3.67
C PRO A 328 -11.82 11.21 2.15
N GLY A 329 -12.10 10.08 1.49
CA GLY A 329 -12.22 9.98 0.05
C GLY A 329 -10.96 10.38 -0.72
N ALA A 330 -9.78 10.25 -0.12
CA ALA A 330 -8.52 10.76 -0.69
C ALA A 330 -8.07 10.01 -1.94
N VAL A 331 -8.42 8.73 -2.08
CA VAL A 331 -7.98 7.90 -3.22
C VAL A 331 -9.16 7.12 -3.80
N ARG A 332 -9.29 7.17 -5.12
CA ARG A 332 -10.23 6.32 -5.84
C ARG A 332 -9.51 5.04 -6.28
N PHE A 333 -9.92 3.90 -5.75
CA PHE A 333 -9.39 2.60 -6.16
C PHE A 333 -10.27 1.94 -7.22
N LEU A 334 -9.62 1.25 -8.14
CA LEU A 334 -10.24 0.40 -9.16
C LEU A 334 -10.35 -1.04 -8.63
N ALA A 335 -11.43 -1.28 -7.86
CA ALA A 335 -11.70 -2.56 -7.20
C ALA A 335 -13.21 -2.81 -7.07
#